data_b64271258fd9e661f8dc2dd5cb04acd7
#
_entry.id   b64271258fd9e661f8dc2dd5cb04acd7
#
_cell.length_a   1.000
_cell.length_b   1.000
_cell.length_c   1.000
_cell.angle_alpha   90.00
_cell.angle_beta   90.00
_cell.angle_gamma   90.00
#
_symmetry.space_group_name_H-M   'P 1'
#
loop_
_entity.id
_entity.type
_entity.pdbx_description
1 polymer ?
#
loop_
_entity_poly.entity_id
_entity_poly.type
_entity_poly.pdbx_seq_one_letter_code
_entity_poly.pdbx_strand_id
1 'polypeptide(L)'
;MTAEQVLDVVRRAIVRVLELDPAGITLATSFKADLAADSLALVEIIELVEEELAALAPADFHIADEDLDALVTVGDAVTYVLAQL
;
A
#
# COMPACT_ATOMS: atom_id res chain seq x y z
N MET A 1 -10.85 -5.94 -8.93
CA MET A 1 -9.66 -6.58 -8.36
C MET A 1 -9.99 -7.29 -7.06
N THR A 2 -9.30 -8.38 -6.78
CA THR A 2 -9.44 -9.09 -5.53
C THR A 2 -8.51 -8.50 -4.46
N ALA A 3 -8.78 -8.82 -3.19
CA ALA A 3 -7.90 -8.42 -2.10
C ALA A 3 -6.47 -8.92 -2.31
N GLU A 4 -6.31 -10.14 -2.83
CA GLU A 4 -5.02 -10.73 -3.08
C GLU A 4 -4.24 -9.97 -4.16
N GLN A 5 -4.93 -9.53 -5.21
CA GLN A 5 -4.31 -8.72 -6.25
C GLN A 5 -3.86 -7.36 -5.72
N VAL A 6 -4.68 -6.74 -4.89
CA VAL A 6 -4.32 -5.47 -4.26
C VAL A 6 -3.15 -5.65 -3.31
N LEU A 7 -3.14 -6.74 -2.53
CA LEU A 7 -2.03 -7.06 -1.65
C LEU A 7 -0.72 -7.18 -2.44
N ASP A 8 -0.76 -7.83 -3.60
CA ASP A 8 0.44 -7.96 -4.44
C ASP A 8 0.95 -6.59 -4.92
N VAL A 9 0.05 -5.70 -5.29
CA VAL A 9 0.42 -4.33 -5.69
C VAL A 9 1.10 -3.60 -4.53
N VAL A 10 0.50 -3.65 -3.35
CA VAL A 10 1.05 -3.01 -2.16
C VAL A 10 2.40 -3.61 -1.79
N ARG A 11 2.50 -4.94 -1.83
CA ARG A 11 3.74 -5.65 -1.52
C ARG A 11 4.87 -5.24 -2.46
N ARG A 12 4.61 -5.14 -3.76
CA ARG A 12 5.62 -4.72 -4.72
C ARG A 12 6.09 -3.29 -4.46
N ALA A 13 5.16 -2.41 -4.11
CA ALA A 13 5.51 -1.03 -3.77
C ALA A 13 6.42 -0.98 -2.53
N ILE A 14 6.09 -1.75 -1.50
CA ILE A 14 6.90 -1.83 -0.28
C ILE A 14 8.31 -2.34 -0.58
N VAL A 15 8.40 -3.42 -1.36
CA VAL A 15 9.70 -4.00 -1.73
C VAL A 15 10.55 -2.97 -2.48
N ARG A 16 9.93 -2.22 -3.37
CA ARG A 16 10.66 -1.22 -4.16
C ARG A 16 11.16 -0.05 -3.32
N VAL A 17 10.35 0.44 -2.40
CA VAL A 17 10.72 1.59 -1.56
C VAL A 17 11.69 1.20 -0.45
N LEU A 18 11.44 0.08 0.22
CA LEU A 18 12.20 -0.33 1.41
C LEU A 18 13.25 -1.39 1.12
N GLU A 19 13.29 -1.94 -0.07
CA GLU A 19 14.24 -2.97 -0.49
C GLU A 19 14.25 -4.19 0.43
N LEU A 20 13.04 -4.68 0.76
CA LEU A 20 12.84 -5.82 1.65
C LEU A 20 12.41 -7.06 0.88
N ASP A 21 12.62 -8.24 1.50
CA ASP A 21 12.11 -9.49 0.98
C ASP A 21 10.58 -9.53 1.11
N PRO A 22 9.85 -9.78 0.02
CA PRO A 22 8.38 -9.80 0.06
C PRO A 22 7.78 -10.93 0.88
N ALA A 23 8.54 -11.98 1.17
CA ALA A 23 8.03 -13.16 1.87
C ALA A 23 7.52 -12.85 3.29
N GLY A 24 8.06 -11.82 3.92
CA GLY A 24 7.65 -11.43 5.27
C GLY A 24 6.49 -10.45 5.32
N ILE A 25 5.97 -10.03 4.17
CA ILE A 25 4.92 -9.01 4.10
C ILE A 25 3.55 -9.68 3.99
N THR A 26 2.72 -9.51 5.03
CA THR A 26 1.36 -10.05 5.08
C THR A 26 0.38 -8.93 5.39
N LEU A 27 -0.91 -9.24 5.41
CA LEU A 27 -1.94 -8.28 5.79
C LEU A 27 -1.77 -7.76 7.22
N ALA A 28 -1.19 -8.56 8.10
CA ALA A 28 -0.95 -8.18 9.49
C ALA A 28 0.31 -7.34 9.70
N THR A 29 1.15 -7.20 8.67
CA THR A 29 2.40 -6.46 8.77
C THR A 29 2.13 -4.98 9.03
N SER A 30 2.74 -4.42 10.06
CA SER A 30 2.64 -3.00 10.38
C SER A 30 3.69 -2.20 9.62
N PHE A 31 3.27 -1.12 8.98
CA PHE A 31 4.21 -0.23 8.29
C PHE A 31 5.27 0.33 9.24
N LYS A 32 4.86 0.75 10.41
CA LYS A 32 5.75 1.41 11.35
C LYS A 32 6.51 0.42 12.23
N ALA A 33 5.80 -0.53 12.82
CA ALA A 33 6.39 -1.46 13.78
C ALA A 33 7.21 -2.55 13.12
N ASP A 34 6.74 -3.09 12.00
CA ASP A 34 7.40 -4.23 11.34
C ASP A 34 8.34 -3.81 10.23
N LEU A 35 7.97 -2.77 9.48
CA LEU A 35 8.74 -2.33 8.32
C LEU A 35 9.60 -1.10 8.60
N ALA A 36 9.42 -0.48 9.75
CA ALA A 36 10.09 0.77 10.11
C ALA A 36 9.90 1.86 9.05
N ALA A 37 8.77 1.84 8.36
CA ALA A 37 8.44 2.84 7.37
C ALA A 37 7.98 4.12 8.05
N ASP A 38 8.73 5.20 7.87
CA ASP A 38 8.33 6.51 8.36
C ASP A 38 7.27 7.13 7.44
N SER A 39 6.83 8.33 7.77
CA SER A 39 5.80 9.02 6.99
C SER A 39 6.18 9.22 5.54
N LEU A 40 7.46 9.55 5.29
CA LEU A 40 7.94 9.76 3.93
C LEU A 40 7.94 8.45 3.13
N ALA A 41 8.41 7.37 3.74
CA ALA A 41 8.41 6.07 3.09
C ALA A 41 6.99 5.60 2.79
N LEU A 42 6.06 5.83 3.72
CA LEU A 42 4.66 5.47 3.50
C LEU A 42 4.07 6.26 2.33
N VAL A 43 4.34 7.55 2.24
CA VAL A 43 3.89 8.37 1.11
C VAL A 43 4.42 7.83 -0.21
N GLU A 44 5.71 7.48 -0.26
CA GLU A 44 6.31 6.91 -1.48
C GLU A 44 5.66 5.59 -1.86
N ILE A 45 5.40 4.71 -0.89
CA ILE A 45 4.71 3.43 -1.12
C ILE A 45 3.33 3.68 -1.72
N ILE A 46 2.57 4.58 -1.13
CA ILE A 46 1.22 4.90 -1.58
C ILE A 46 1.23 5.51 -2.99
N GLU A 47 2.18 6.38 -3.29
CA GLU A 47 2.31 6.95 -4.63
C GLU A 47 2.55 5.88 -5.68
N LEU A 48 3.38 4.88 -5.38
CA LEU A 48 3.62 3.76 -6.28
C LEU A 48 2.37 2.90 -6.46
N VAL A 49 1.62 2.69 -5.38
CA VAL A 49 0.35 1.96 -5.45
C VAL A 49 -0.64 2.69 -6.36
N GLU A 50 -0.77 3.99 -6.19
CA GLU A 50 -1.65 4.81 -7.02
C GLU A 50 -1.23 4.75 -8.48
N GLU A 51 0.06 4.87 -8.75
CA GLU A 51 0.60 4.81 -10.10
C GLU A 51 0.32 3.47 -10.79
N GLU A 52 0.53 2.37 -10.07
CA GLU A 52 0.28 1.04 -10.62
C GLU A 52 -1.21 0.79 -10.85
N LEU A 53 -2.06 1.22 -9.91
CA LEU A 53 -3.50 1.05 -10.02
C LEU A 53 -4.12 1.96 -11.08
N ALA A 54 -3.52 3.11 -11.34
CA ALA A 54 -4.00 4.01 -12.40
C ALA A 54 -3.96 3.33 -13.77
N ALA A 55 -3.06 2.37 -13.98
CA ALA A 55 -2.99 1.60 -15.22
C ALA A 55 -4.05 0.50 -15.30
N LEU A 56 -4.62 0.09 -14.18
CA LEU A 56 -5.54 -1.03 -14.08
C LEU A 56 -6.97 -0.63 -13.73
N ALA A 57 -7.13 0.47 -13.01
CA ALA A 57 -8.43 0.97 -12.57
C ALA A 57 -8.88 2.11 -13.47
N PRO A 58 -10.22 2.25 -13.69
CA PRO A 58 -10.75 3.26 -14.58
C PRO A 58 -10.74 4.63 -13.96
N ALA A 59 -9.92 5.36 -13.72
CA ALA A 59 -9.95 6.76 -13.34
C ALA A 59 -9.78 7.10 -11.86
N ASP A 60 -9.11 8.15 -11.61
CA ASP A 60 -9.07 8.97 -10.38
C ASP A 60 -8.85 8.23 -9.05
N PHE A 61 -8.17 7.08 -9.09
CA PHE A 61 -7.78 6.45 -7.85
C PHE A 61 -6.77 7.34 -7.12
N HIS A 62 -7.12 7.78 -5.94
CA HIS A 62 -6.26 8.62 -5.12
C HIS A 62 -6.48 8.35 -3.63
N ILE A 63 -5.40 8.24 -2.90
CA ILE A 63 -5.44 8.09 -1.45
C ILE A 63 -5.13 9.45 -0.83
N ALA A 64 -6.10 10.00 -0.10
CA ALA A 64 -5.93 11.31 0.51
C ALA A 64 -4.84 11.29 1.58
N ASP A 65 -4.02 12.34 1.65
CA ASP A 65 -2.95 12.43 2.64
C ASP A 65 -3.47 12.32 4.06
N GLU A 66 -4.64 12.86 4.33
CA GLU A 66 -5.27 12.82 5.64
C GLU A 66 -5.65 11.40 6.08
N ASP A 67 -5.79 10.48 5.13
CA ASP A 67 -6.12 9.08 5.42
C ASP A 67 -4.89 8.22 5.67
N LEU A 68 -3.68 8.73 5.40
CA LEU A 68 -2.45 7.97 5.60
C LEU A 68 -2.24 7.54 7.05
N ASP A 69 -2.65 8.37 7.99
CA ASP A 69 -2.52 8.06 9.41
C ASP A 69 -3.35 6.85 9.85
N ALA A 70 -4.41 6.54 9.10
CA ALA A 70 -5.26 5.38 9.36
C ALA A 70 -4.67 4.08 8.79
N LEU A 71 -3.66 4.17 7.94
CA LEU A 71 -3.04 3.02 7.31
C LEU A 71 -1.93 2.47 8.21
N VAL A 72 -2.32 1.73 9.24
CA VAL A 72 -1.39 1.16 10.21
C VAL A 72 -0.76 -0.12 9.71
N THR A 73 -1.57 -1.00 9.13
CA THR A 73 -1.10 -2.28 8.60
C THR A 73 -1.25 -2.33 7.08
N VAL A 74 -0.57 -3.30 6.47
CA VAL A 74 -0.72 -3.58 5.05
C VAL A 74 -2.19 -3.91 4.74
N GLY A 75 -2.86 -4.64 5.64
CA GLY A 75 -4.28 -4.95 5.50
C GLY A 75 -5.16 -3.70 5.48
N ASP A 76 -4.83 -2.69 6.28
CA ASP A 76 -5.56 -1.42 6.27
C ASP A 76 -5.44 -0.76 4.90
N ALA A 77 -4.26 -0.78 4.30
CA ALA A 77 -4.04 -0.22 2.97
C ALA A 77 -4.82 -0.98 1.90
N VAL A 78 -4.81 -2.31 1.98
CA VAL A 78 -5.57 -3.16 1.05
C VAL A 78 -7.06 -2.87 1.15
N THR A 79 -7.59 -2.79 2.37
CA THR A 79 -9.01 -2.49 2.60
C THR A 79 -9.38 -1.11 2.06
N TYR A 80 -8.53 -0.12 2.30
CA TYR A 80 -8.76 1.23 1.79
C TYR A 80 -8.82 1.24 0.26
N VAL A 81 -7.86 0.60 -0.37
CA VAL A 81 -7.80 0.54 -1.84
C VAL A 81 -9.04 -0.14 -2.40
N LEU A 82 -9.43 -1.29 -1.84
CA LEU A 82 -10.62 -2.00 -2.28
C LEU A 82 -11.89 -1.15 -2.18
N ALA A 83 -12.00 -0.34 -1.15
CA ALA A 83 -13.15 0.54 -0.96
C ALA A 83 -13.22 1.64 -2.02
N GLN A 84 -12.09 1.99 -2.64
CA GLN A 84 -12.03 3.00 -3.70
C GLN A 84 -12.31 2.43 -5.10
N LEU A 85 -12.19 1.14 -5.24
CA LEU A 85 -12.44 0.46 -6.50
C LEU A 85 -13.90 0.00 -6.56
#